data_ad1e34e7dbbc70c567a82182e62925a8
#
_entry.id   ad1e34e7dbbc70c567a82182e62925a8
#
_cell.length_a   1.000
_cell.length_b   1.000
_cell.length_c   1.000
_cell.angle_alpha   90.00
_cell.angle_beta   90.00
_cell.angle_gamma   90.00
#
_symmetry.space_group_name_H-M   'P 1'
#
loop_
_entity.id
_entity.type
_entity.pdbx_description
1 polymer ?
#
loop_
_entity_poly.entity_id
_entity_poly.type
_entity_poly.pdbx_seq_one_letter_code
_entity_poly.pdbx_strand_id
1 'polypeptide(L)'
;MPAKKINPSKFPASVGGRLKYWRKVSALRLVDVAALIRVSQGSLSELENDKYLPSAATLNGLCQKTDLNIRWLLTGEGSMVSKEGKFKVESSAASDLMKWMQNKDFRKTVTKLLNIFENGSSAQKARIIGYIVGVEGG
;
A
#
# COMPACT_ATOMS: atom_id res chain seq x y z
N MET A 1 31.47 11.27 12.52
CA MET A 1 30.26 11.49 12.81
C MET A 1 29.36 10.58 12.35
N PRO A 2 28.82 10.21 13.27
CA PRO A 2 28.00 9.17 12.94
C PRO A 2 27.11 9.54 11.89
N ALA A 3 27.16 8.55 11.10
CA ALA A 3 26.12 8.38 10.23
C ALA A 3 24.92 9.03 10.79
N LYS A 4 24.35 9.85 9.98
CA LYS A 4 23.08 10.37 10.19
C LYS A 4 22.27 9.43 10.95
N LYS A 5 22.08 9.75 12.19
CA LYS A 5 21.15 8.99 12.99
C LYS A 5 19.82 9.06 12.33
N ILE A 6 19.43 7.95 11.79
CA ILE A 6 18.04 7.72 11.49
C ILE A 6 17.33 8.06 12.78
N ASN A 7 16.52 9.07 12.74
CA ASN A 7 15.78 9.47 13.91
C ASN A 7 14.95 8.29 14.39
N PRO A 8 15.32 7.65 15.48
CA PRO A 8 14.62 6.44 15.93
C PRO A 8 13.19 6.72 16.35
N SER A 9 12.82 7.99 16.47
CA SER A 9 11.44 8.38 16.79
C SER A 9 10.53 8.41 15.57
N LYS A 10 11.08 8.28 14.37
CA LYS A 10 10.29 8.35 13.14
C LYS A 10 9.38 7.13 12.96
N PHE A 11 9.82 5.98 13.41
CA PHE A 11 9.06 4.74 13.31
C PHE A 11 8.97 4.05 14.66
N PRO A 12 7.89 3.29 14.92
CA PRO A 12 7.79 2.52 16.15
C PRO A 12 8.96 1.55 16.33
N ALA A 13 9.33 1.32 17.59
CA ALA A 13 10.47 0.48 17.93
C ALA A 13 10.13 -1.02 17.96
N SER A 14 8.85 -1.39 17.94
CA SER A 14 8.43 -2.78 18.05
C SER A 14 7.90 -3.30 16.72
N VAL A 15 7.93 -4.61 16.56
CA VAL A 15 7.40 -5.28 15.36
C VAL A 15 5.90 -4.99 15.19
N GLY A 16 5.12 -5.17 16.26
CA GLY A 16 3.69 -4.88 16.22
C GLY A 16 3.38 -3.43 15.94
N GLY A 17 4.14 -2.53 16.56
CA GLY A 17 4.01 -1.09 16.32
C GLY A 17 4.32 -0.71 14.89
N ARG A 18 5.36 -1.29 14.31
CA ARG A 18 5.71 -1.07 12.90
C ARG A 18 4.63 -1.62 11.97
N LEU A 19 4.08 -2.78 12.26
CA LEU A 19 2.98 -3.35 11.48
C LEU A 19 1.77 -2.44 11.48
N LYS A 20 1.38 -1.96 12.65
CA LYS A 20 0.26 -1.01 12.79
C LYS A 20 0.53 0.29 12.05
N TYR A 21 1.74 0.82 12.16
CA TYR A 21 2.15 2.03 11.47
C TYR A 21 2.03 1.88 9.95
N TRP A 22 2.59 0.80 9.40
CA TRP A 22 2.49 0.51 7.97
C TRP A 22 1.03 0.41 7.52
N ARG A 23 0.22 -0.32 8.28
CA ARG A 23 -1.19 -0.48 7.96
C ARG A 23 -1.92 0.86 7.87
N LYS A 24 -1.70 1.72 8.86
CA LYS A 24 -2.34 3.04 8.90
C LYS A 24 -1.86 3.96 7.79
N VAL A 25 -0.57 3.97 7.51
CA VAL A 25 -0.01 4.75 6.40
C VAL A 25 -0.57 4.27 5.06
N SER A 26 -0.79 2.97 4.93
CA SER A 26 -1.38 2.37 3.73
C SER A 26 -2.91 2.56 3.66
N ALA A 27 -3.51 3.21 4.65
CA ALA A 27 -4.96 3.44 4.74
C ALA A 27 -5.77 2.13 4.72
N LEU A 28 -5.21 1.06 5.28
CA LEU A 28 -5.86 -0.24 5.38
C LEU A 28 -6.50 -0.40 6.75
N ARG A 29 -7.71 -0.98 6.76
CA ARG A 29 -8.38 -1.31 8.01
C ARG A 29 -7.82 -2.62 8.56
N LEU A 30 -7.98 -2.80 9.87
CA LEU A 30 -7.57 -4.05 10.52
C LEU A 30 -8.21 -5.27 9.84
N VAL A 31 -9.51 -5.18 9.51
CA VAL A 31 -10.24 -6.26 8.85
C VAL A 31 -9.67 -6.59 7.48
N ASP A 32 -9.21 -5.58 6.75
CA ASP A 32 -8.66 -5.78 5.40
C ASP A 32 -7.36 -6.57 5.43
N VAL A 33 -6.45 -6.19 6.32
CA VAL A 33 -5.16 -6.89 6.46
C VAL A 33 -5.37 -8.28 7.02
N ALA A 34 -6.23 -8.43 8.02
CA ALA A 34 -6.54 -9.72 8.61
C ALA A 34 -7.06 -10.72 7.55
N ALA A 35 -7.95 -10.25 6.68
CA ALA A 35 -8.47 -11.08 5.57
C ALA A 35 -7.38 -11.46 4.58
N LEU A 36 -6.50 -10.50 4.22
CA LEU A 36 -5.40 -10.76 3.29
C LEU A 36 -4.45 -11.85 3.76
N ILE A 37 -4.10 -11.82 5.04
CA ILE A 37 -3.13 -12.78 5.61
C ILE A 37 -3.79 -13.96 6.31
N ARG A 38 -5.12 -14.04 6.22
CA ARG A 38 -5.93 -15.17 6.75
C ARG A 38 -5.78 -15.39 8.25
N VAL A 39 -5.86 -14.31 9.00
CA VAL A 39 -5.91 -14.37 10.46
C VAL A 39 -7.17 -13.65 10.94
N SER A 40 -7.57 -13.91 12.18
CA SER A 40 -8.69 -13.19 12.77
C SER A 40 -8.29 -11.74 13.07
N GLN A 41 -9.28 -10.85 13.13
CA GLN A 41 -9.04 -9.46 13.54
C GLN A 41 -8.46 -9.39 14.94
N GLY A 42 -8.93 -10.24 15.85
CA GLY A 42 -8.40 -10.32 17.19
C GLY A 42 -6.93 -10.71 17.24
N SER A 43 -6.55 -11.70 16.43
CA SER A 43 -5.15 -12.13 16.32
C SER A 43 -4.27 -11.01 15.78
N LEU A 44 -4.73 -10.32 14.75
CA LEU A 44 -3.97 -9.21 14.18
C LEU A 44 -3.86 -8.05 15.18
N SER A 45 -4.93 -7.73 15.89
CA SER A 45 -4.91 -6.71 16.94
C SER A 45 -3.89 -7.04 18.03
N GLU A 46 -3.85 -8.27 18.48
CA GLU A 46 -2.88 -8.73 19.47
C GLU A 46 -1.45 -8.63 18.96
N LEU A 47 -1.23 -8.98 17.70
CA LEU A 47 0.06 -8.85 17.04
C LEU A 47 0.51 -7.40 16.97
N GLU A 48 -0.39 -6.48 16.60
CA GLU A 48 -0.10 -5.04 16.55
C GLU A 48 0.17 -4.44 17.94
N ASN A 49 -0.34 -5.07 18.97
CA ASN A 49 -0.11 -4.66 20.37
C ASN A 49 1.04 -5.41 21.04
N ASP A 50 1.87 -6.08 20.26
CA ASP A 50 3.08 -6.78 20.71
C ASP A 50 2.83 -7.90 21.72
N LYS A 51 1.66 -8.51 21.67
CA LYS A 51 1.37 -9.65 22.56
C LYS A 51 2.12 -10.90 22.16
N TYR A 52 2.48 -11.01 20.89
CA TYR A 52 3.33 -12.07 20.38
C TYR A 52 3.98 -11.63 19.08
N LEU A 53 5.01 -12.35 18.64
CA LEU A 53 5.67 -12.09 17.37
C LEU A 53 4.92 -12.78 16.23
N PRO A 54 4.98 -12.22 15.01
CA PRO A 54 4.33 -12.85 13.88
C PRO A 54 4.93 -14.21 13.58
N SER A 55 4.07 -15.18 13.26
CA SER A 55 4.51 -16.50 12.84
C SER A 55 5.12 -16.43 11.43
N ALA A 56 5.83 -17.49 11.05
CA ALA A 56 6.36 -17.61 9.70
C ALA A 56 5.25 -17.53 8.66
N ALA A 57 4.09 -18.14 8.93
CA ALA A 57 2.94 -18.10 8.04
C ALA A 57 2.41 -16.67 7.87
N THR A 58 2.32 -15.92 8.96
CA THR A 58 1.89 -14.51 8.92
C THR A 58 2.89 -13.66 8.13
N LEU A 59 4.18 -13.83 8.38
CA LEU A 59 5.22 -13.12 7.64
C LEU A 59 5.18 -13.45 6.16
N ASN A 60 4.98 -14.69 5.81
CA ASN A 60 4.85 -15.10 4.42
C ASN A 60 3.62 -14.45 3.76
N GLY A 61 2.49 -14.43 4.46
CA GLY A 61 1.28 -13.76 3.97
C GLY A 61 1.50 -12.29 3.71
N LEU A 62 2.12 -11.58 4.65
CA LEU A 62 2.46 -10.17 4.48
C LEU A 62 3.43 -9.97 3.32
N CYS A 63 4.42 -10.83 3.20
CA CYS A 63 5.40 -10.77 2.11
C CYS A 63 4.75 -10.99 0.74
N GLN A 64 3.84 -11.94 0.65
CA GLN A 64 3.21 -12.34 -0.61
C GLN A 64 2.04 -11.43 -1.03
N LYS A 65 1.30 -10.91 -0.08
CA LYS A 65 0.03 -10.22 -0.34
C LYS A 65 0.11 -8.71 -0.19
N THR A 66 1.22 -8.17 0.30
CA THR A 66 1.35 -6.74 0.56
C THR A 66 2.70 -6.21 0.08
N ASP A 67 2.85 -4.88 0.10
CA ASP A 67 4.11 -4.22 -0.23
C ASP A 67 5.03 -4.04 0.98
N LEU A 68 4.63 -4.57 2.14
CA LEU A 68 5.41 -4.43 3.37
C LEU A 68 6.78 -5.10 3.24
N ASN A 69 7.83 -4.36 3.55
CA ASN A 69 9.17 -4.92 3.60
C ASN A 69 9.35 -5.67 4.92
N ILE A 70 9.46 -6.99 4.84
CA ILE A 70 9.56 -7.85 6.03
C ILE A 70 10.83 -7.55 6.84
N ARG A 71 11.94 -7.25 6.17
CA ARG A 71 13.15 -6.87 6.87
C ARG A 71 12.94 -5.62 7.73
N TRP A 72 12.30 -4.61 7.16
CA TRP A 72 11.97 -3.40 7.92
C TRP A 72 11.02 -3.73 9.09
N LEU A 73 10.02 -4.55 8.85
CA LEU A 73 9.08 -4.94 9.90
C LEU A 73 9.80 -5.56 11.09
N LEU A 74 10.75 -6.46 10.83
CA LEU A 74 11.44 -7.20 11.88
C LEU A 74 12.58 -6.41 12.53
N THR A 75 13.26 -5.56 11.79
CA THR A 75 14.48 -4.89 12.25
C THR A 75 14.35 -3.39 12.40
N GLY A 76 13.41 -2.77 11.73
CA GLY A 76 13.33 -1.31 11.64
C GLY A 76 14.28 -0.71 10.62
N GLU A 77 15.09 -1.54 9.96
CA GLU A 77 16.09 -1.09 9.00
C GLU A 77 15.56 -1.15 7.58
N GLY A 78 15.98 -0.20 6.77
CA GLY A 78 15.62 -0.17 5.36
C GLY A 78 14.31 0.56 5.10
N SER A 79 13.75 0.33 3.93
CA SER A 79 12.49 0.96 3.52
C SER A 79 11.30 0.19 4.07
N MET A 80 10.28 0.91 4.52
CA MET A 80 9.02 0.32 5.01
C MET A 80 8.32 -0.49 3.94
N VAL A 81 8.37 -0.07 2.70
CA VAL A 81 7.75 -0.78 1.58
C VAL A 81 8.82 -1.39 0.68
N SER A 82 8.50 -2.55 0.14
CA SER A 82 9.39 -3.23 -0.78
C SER A 82 9.43 -2.51 -2.11
N LYS A 83 10.65 -2.24 -2.61
CA LYS A 83 10.83 -1.62 -3.93
C LYS A 83 10.41 -2.53 -5.06
N GLU A 84 10.37 -3.83 -4.81
CA GLU A 84 9.90 -4.80 -5.79
C GLU A 84 8.40 -4.87 -5.82
N GLY A 85 7.76 -3.84 -5.33
CA GLY A 85 6.36 -3.64 -5.14
C GLY A 85 5.51 -4.75 -5.66
N LYS A 86 4.78 -5.37 -4.78
CA LYS A 86 3.87 -6.44 -5.20
C LYS A 86 2.58 -5.95 -5.80
N PHE A 87 2.53 -4.71 -6.20
CA PHE A 87 1.76 -4.40 -7.37
C PHE A 87 2.50 -5.00 -8.56
N LYS A 88 2.52 -6.29 -8.63
CA LYS A 88 2.63 -6.95 -9.90
C LYS A 88 1.36 -6.61 -10.65
N VAL A 89 1.38 -5.46 -11.25
CA VAL A 89 0.61 -5.28 -12.46
C VAL A 89 1.05 -6.47 -13.28
N GLU A 90 0.14 -7.38 -13.54
CA GLU A 90 0.42 -8.51 -14.39
C GLU A 90 1.16 -7.96 -15.61
N SER A 91 2.22 -8.60 -16.03
CA SER A 91 3.08 -8.09 -17.09
C SER A 91 2.30 -7.68 -18.34
N SER A 92 1.16 -8.32 -18.60
CA SER A 92 0.24 -7.96 -19.66
C SER A 92 -0.41 -6.59 -19.45
N ALA A 93 -0.85 -6.26 -18.22
CA ALA A 93 -1.47 -4.98 -17.92
C ALA A 93 -0.44 -3.84 -17.99
N ALA A 94 0.80 -4.08 -17.53
CA ALA A 94 1.88 -3.10 -17.68
C ALA A 94 2.22 -2.85 -19.14
N SER A 95 2.27 -3.90 -19.96
CA SER A 95 2.51 -3.82 -21.38
C SER A 95 1.39 -3.04 -22.07
N ASP A 96 0.14 -3.32 -21.74
CA ASP A 96 -1.01 -2.63 -22.29
C ASP A 96 -1.01 -1.14 -21.91
N LEU A 97 -0.68 -0.82 -20.67
CA LEU A 97 -0.56 0.56 -20.22
C LEU A 97 0.52 1.30 -21.01
N MET A 98 1.69 0.69 -21.19
CA MET A 98 2.78 1.28 -21.97
C MET A 98 2.37 1.49 -23.42
N LYS A 99 1.62 0.56 -24.00
CA LYS A 99 1.09 0.68 -25.35
C LYS A 99 0.14 1.88 -25.45
N TRP A 100 -0.80 2.01 -24.50
CA TRP A 100 -1.73 3.13 -24.46
C TRP A 100 -1.04 4.46 -24.21
N MET A 101 0.06 4.47 -23.46
CA MET A 101 0.84 5.69 -23.22
C MET A 101 1.51 6.22 -24.48
N GLN A 102 1.56 5.44 -25.57
CA GLN A 102 1.98 5.93 -26.88
C GLN A 102 0.90 6.79 -27.53
N ASN A 103 -0.35 6.62 -27.15
CA ASN A 103 -1.47 7.37 -27.69
C ASN A 103 -1.53 8.76 -27.07
N LYS A 104 -1.51 9.79 -27.94
CA LYS A 104 -1.50 11.18 -27.52
C LYS A 104 -2.75 11.57 -26.72
N ASP A 105 -3.91 11.13 -27.16
CA ASP A 105 -5.17 11.45 -26.50
C ASP A 105 -5.29 10.77 -25.15
N PHE A 106 -4.83 9.53 -25.06
CA PHE A 106 -4.77 8.81 -23.80
C PHE A 106 -3.87 9.53 -22.80
N ARG A 107 -2.66 9.94 -23.21
CA ARG A 107 -1.76 10.69 -22.32
C ARG A 107 -2.36 11.99 -21.84
N LYS A 108 -3.03 12.73 -22.73
CA LYS A 108 -3.72 13.96 -22.37
C LYS A 108 -4.79 13.72 -21.31
N THR A 109 -5.60 12.68 -21.54
CA THR A 109 -6.69 12.31 -20.63
C THR A 109 -6.15 11.90 -19.26
N VAL A 110 -5.11 11.07 -19.23
CA VAL A 110 -4.45 10.64 -18.00
C VAL A 110 -3.87 11.84 -17.24
N THR A 111 -3.21 12.74 -17.95
CA THR A 111 -2.63 13.94 -17.32
C THR A 111 -3.71 14.80 -16.67
N LYS A 112 -4.82 15.01 -17.36
CA LYS A 112 -5.96 15.76 -16.79
C LYS A 112 -6.54 15.05 -15.58
N LEU A 113 -6.70 13.73 -15.66
CA LEU A 113 -7.22 12.93 -14.57
C LEU A 113 -6.32 13.02 -13.33
N LEU A 114 -5.02 12.87 -13.52
CA LEU A 114 -4.04 13.01 -12.43
C LEU A 114 -4.12 14.40 -11.80
N ASN A 115 -4.21 15.43 -12.62
CA ASN A 115 -4.32 16.80 -12.11
C ASN A 115 -5.58 16.99 -11.25
N ILE A 116 -6.70 16.40 -11.64
CA ILE A 116 -7.93 16.46 -10.85
C ILE A 116 -7.74 15.76 -9.50
N PHE A 117 -7.11 14.58 -9.49
CA PHE A 117 -6.89 13.85 -8.25
C PHE A 117 -5.87 14.53 -7.34
N GLU A 118 -4.87 15.20 -7.89
CA GLU A 118 -3.86 15.91 -7.10
C GLU A 118 -4.35 17.27 -6.61
N ASN A 119 -5.03 18.02 -7.46
CA ASN A 119 -5.34 19.43 -7.19
C ASN A 119 -6.84 19.78 -7.21
N GLY A 120 -7.67 18.86 -7.63
CA GLY A 120 -9.09 19.10 -7.78
C GLY A 120 -9.85 19.09 -6.47
N SER A 121 -11.04 19.66 -6.49
CA SER A 121 -11.95 19.65 -5.35
C SER A 121 -12.56 18.25 -5.15
N SER A 122 -13.09 17.99 -3.96
CA SER A 122 -13.81 16.74 -3.68
C SER A 122 -14.99 16.54 -4.65
N ALA A 123 -15.66 17.62 -5.02
CA ALA A 123 -16.77 17.57 -5.99
C ALA A 123 -16.31 17.15 -7.37
N GLN A 124 -15.17 17.66 -7.84
CA GLN A 124 -14.59 17.28 -9.11
C GLN A 124 -14.18 15.79 -9.13
N LYS A 125 -13.53 15.34 -8.07
CA LYS A 125 -13.15 13.93 -7.93
C LYS A 125 -14.37 13.01 -7.95
N ALA A 126 -15.41 13.35 -7.19
CA ALA A 126 -16.62 12.58 -7.12
C ALA A 126 -17.34 12.52 -8.48
N ARG A 127 -17.33 13.62 -9.22
CA ARG A 127 -17.96 13.69 -10.54
C ARG A 127 -17.26 12.77 -11.54
N ILE A 128 -15.92 12.74 -11.53
CA ILE A 128 -15.15 11.85 -12.40
C ILE A 128 -15.41 10.39 -12.04
N ILE A 129 -15.37 10.05 -10.76
CA ILE A 129 -15.64 8.68 -10.30
C ILE A 129 -17.05 8.25 -10.70
N GLY A 130 -18.05 9.13 -10.49
CA GLY A 130 -19.43 8.85 -10.85
C GLY A 130 -19.60 8.63 -12.35
N TYR A 131 -18.91 9.40 -13.19
CA TYR A 131 -18.93 9.23 -14.63
C TYR A 131 -18.37 7.87 -15.05
N ILE A 132 -17.21 7.48 -14.49
CA ILE A 132 -16.57 6.19 -14.79
C ILE A 132 -17.49 5.04 -14.39
N VAL A 133 -18.07 5.09 -13.21
CA VAL A 133 -19.00 4.06 -12.72
C VAL A 133 -20.23 3.98 -13.64
N GLY A 134 -20.77 5.12 -14.06
CA GLY A 134 -21.89 5.17 -14.99
C GLY A 134 -21.58 4.52 -16.34
N VAL A 135 -20.38 4.73 -16.88
CA VAL A 135 -19.94 4.13 -18.14
C VAL A 135 -19.81 2.61 -18.02
N GLU A 136 -19.25 2.12 -16.91
CA GLU A 136 -19.12 0.68 -16.66
C GLU A 136 -20.47 0.01 -16.43
N GLY A 137 -21.40 0.69 -15.76
CA GLY A 137 -22.71 0.17 -15.43
C GLY A 137 -23.75 0.32 -16.55
N GLY A 138 -23.38 1.05 -17.61
CA GLY A 138 -24.26 1.31 -18.74
C GLY A 138 -24.21 0.22 -19.82
#